data_5eed3f003c2890d6f48581b1009e2592
#
_entry.id   5eed3f003c2890d6f48581b1009e2592
#
_cell.length_a   1.000
_cell.length_b   1.000
_cell.length_c   1.000
_cell.angle_alpha   90.00
_cell.angle_beta   90.00
_cell.angle_gamma   90.00
#
_symmetry.space_group_name_H-M   'P 1'
#
loop_
_entity.id
_entity.type
_entity.pdbx_description
1 polymer ?
#
loop_
_entity_poly.entity_id
_entity_poly.type
_entity_poly.pdbx_seq_one_letter_code
_entity_poly.pdbx_strand_id
1 'polypeptide(L)'
;MMIKAGQILSFDKELENTRNQSLQELVKRQDIREFVEKNHLTKKALEDAWVDLLAYVDDHEPCLHCHGINECPKMNKGQQITLSYETYVHRDVKSCQYGLEKHENDQLLSRFHYNNMSTRLALISLKDMAAEAMNKKDASMMILTKQLIEYVNRPQTKGFLVCGGPNRTRIMAGMMNELARRGYEVGLCHVPTLMADVKASFNSNEDTSLVDLVKNIPYLLLDSVGEENVT
;
A
#
# COMPACT_ATOMS: atom_id res chain seq x y z
N MET A 1 -42.03 -25.57 -22.19
CA MET A 1 -41.33 -26.86 -22.33
C MET A 1 -41.32 -27.55 -20.95
N MET A 2 -42.07 -28.63 -20.75
CA MET A 2 -42.11 -29.33 -19.45
C MET A 2 -40.91 -30.26 -19.30
N ILE A 3 -40.06 -30.02 -18.31
CA ILE A 3 -38.96 -30.92 -17.96
C ILE A 3 -39.52 -32.17 -17.28
N LYS A 4 -39.21 -33.36 -17.75
CA LYS A 4 -39.70 -34.62 -17.14
C LYS A 4 -38.99 -34.87 -15.83
N ALA A 5 -39.71 -35.32 -14.80
CA ALA A 5 -39.18 -35.60 -13.46
C ALA A 5 -37.94 -36.49 -13.44
N GLY A 6 -37.86 -37.46 -14.37
CA GLY A 6 -36.67 -38.32 -14.52
C GLY A 6 -35.40 -37.59 -15.01
N GLN A 7 -35.52 -36.45 -15.72
CA GLN A 7 -34.38 -35.62 -16.14
C GLN A 7 -33.87 -34.77 -14.94
N ILE A 8 -34.77 -34.37 -14.04
CA ILE A 8 -34.37 -33.65 -12.83
C ILE A 8 -33.57 -34.57 -11.90
N LEU A 9 -34.04 -35.80 -11.67
CA LEU A 9 -33.34 -36.80 -10.85
C LEU A 9 -31.98 -37.23 -11.39
N SER A 10 -31.80 -37.30 -12.71
CA SER A 10 -30.51 -37.59 -13.29
C SER A 10 -29.53 -36.41 -13.18
N PHE A 11 -30.03 -35.19 -13.34
CA PHE A 11 -29.26 -33.95 -13.15
C PHE A 11 -28.79 -33.80 -11.71
N ASP A 12 -29.64 -34.09 -10.72
CA ASP A 12 -29.27 -34.05 -9.30
C ASP A 12 -28.14 -35.02 -8.95
N LYS A 13 -28.18 -36.26 -9.51
CA LYS A 13 -27.12 -37.25 -9.31
C LYS A 13 -25.79 -36.86 -9.97
N GLU A 14 -25.81 -36.25 -11.14
CA GLU A 14 -24.61 -35.77 -11.83
C GLU A 14 -24.00 -34.61 -11.06
N LEU A 15 -24.82 -33.68 -10.57
CA LEU A 15 -24.38 -32.58 -9.69
C LEU A 15 -23.74 -33.09 -8.41
N GLU A 16 -24.36 -34.07 -7.75
CA GLU A 16 -23.84 -34.66 -6.52
C GLU A 16 -22.50 -35.37 -6.75
N ASN A 17 -22.34 -36.10 -7.85
CA ASN A 17 -21.07 -36.73 -8.20
C ASN A 17 -19.98 -35.66 -8.50
N THR A 18 -20.31 -34.63 -9.26
CA THR A 18 -19.40 -33.54 -9.57
C THR A 18 -18.96 -32.80 -8.30
N ARG A 19 -19.89 -32.49 -7.39
CA ARG A 19 -19.61 -31.89 -6.10
C ARG A 19 -18.66 -32.75 -5.27
N ASN A 20 -18.92 -34.05 -5.17
CA ASN A 20 -18.09 -34.97 -4.40
C ASN A 20 -16.67 -35.10 -4.95
N GLN A 21 -16.50 -35.15 -6.27
CA GLN A 21 -15.19 -35.15 -6.91
C GLN A 21 -14.45 -33.84 -6.67
N SER A 22 -15.12 -32.71 -6.84
CA SER A 22 -14.56 -31.39 -6.58
C SER A 22 -14.13 -31.23 -5.13
N LEU A 23 -14.94 -31.65 -4.16
CA LEU A 23 -14.58 -31.62 -2.74
C LEU A 23 -13.35 -32.46 -2.42
N GLN A 24 -13.19 -33.64 -3.05
CA GLN A 24 -12.01 -34.47 -2.87
C GLN A 24 -10.74 -33.77 -3.38
N GLU A 25 -10.82 -33.02 -4.48
CA GLU A 25 -9.68 -32.22 -4.99
C GLU A 25 -9.40 -31.02 -4.09
N LEU A 26 -10.43 -30.30 -3.63
CA LEU A 26 -10.30 -29.16 -2.74
C LEU A 26 -9.59 -29.52 -1.42
N VAL A 27 -9.96 -30.64 -0.79
CA VAL A 27 -9.36 -31.09 0.48
C VAL A 27 -7.90 -31.57 0.31
N LYS A 28 -7.42 -31.84 -0.91
CA LYS A 28 -6.00 -32.13 -1.16
C LYS A 28 -5.13 -30.88 -1.00
N ARG A 29 -5.67 -29.68 -1.16
CA ARG A 29 -4.94 -28.42 -0.98
C ARG A 29 -4.57 -28.24 0.49
N GLN A 30 -3.35 -27.82 0.73
CA GLN A 30 -2.84 -27.65 2.10
C GLN A 30 -3.63 -26.59 2.88
N ASP A 31 -3.91 -25.44 2.25
CA ASP A 31 -4.65 -24.32 2.85
C ASP A 31 -6.07 -24.72 3.31
N ILE A 32 -6.80 -25.47 2.47
CA ILE A 32 -8.13 -25.98 2.81
C ILE A 32 -8.05 -27.06 3.88
N ARG A 33 -7.07 -27.96 3.80
CA ARG A 33 -6.88 -28.99 4.81
C ARG A 33 -6.64 -28.40 6.20
N GLU A 34 -5.73 -27.42 6.29
CA GLU A 34 -5.45 -26.72 7.53
C GLU A 34 -6.70 -26.02 8.09
N PHE A 35 -7.51 -25.41 7.22
CA PHE A 35 -8.78 -24.80 7.60
C PHE A 35 -9.78 -25.82 8.16
N VAL A 36 -9.92 -26.98 7.49
CA VAL A 36 -10.83 -28.07 7.90
C VAL A 36 -10.39 -28.65 9.25
N GLU A 37 -9.10 -28.94 9.42
CA GLU A 37 -8.54 -29.50 10.65
C GLU A 37 -8.66 -28.53 11.83
N LYS A 38 -8.30 -27.27 11.62
CA LYS A 38 -8.37 -26.22 12.64
C LYS A 38 -9.79 -26.02 13.18
N ASN A 39 -10.80 -26.12 12.32
CA ASN A 39 -12.18 -25.85 12.68
C ASN A 39 -13.00 -27.15 12.92
N HIS A 40 -12.37 -28.33 12.84
CA HIS A 40 -13.00 -29.64 13.02
C HIS A 40 -14.25 -29.83 12.17
N LEU A 41 -14.17 -29.42 10.87
CA LEU A 41 -15.34 -29.44 10.00
C LEU A 41 -15.80 -30.86 9.70
N THR A 42 -17.12 -31.07 9.80
CA THR A 42 -17.75 -32.31 9.42
C THR A 42 -17.88 -32.43 7.90
N LYS A 43 -18.06 -33.66 7.39
CA LYS A 43 -18.31 -33.88 5.97
C LYS A 43 -19.50 -33.07 5.44
N LYS A 44 -20.57 -32.99 6.23
CA LYS A 44 -21.77 -32.21 5.89
C LYS A 44 -21.46 -30.72 5.78
N ALA A 45 -20.68 -30.16 6.72
CA ALA A 45 -20.28 -28.77 6.68
C ALA A 45 -19.44 -28.44 5.43
N LEU A 46 -18.59 -29.36 4.97
CA LEU A 46 -17.83 -29.22 3.73
C LEU A 46 -18.73 -29.29 2.49
N GLU A 47 -19.72 -30.18 2.49
CA GLU A 47 -20.70 -30.29 1.40
C GLU A 47 -21.54 -29.02 1.28
N ASP A 48 -21.94 -28.44 2.41
CA ASP A 48 -22.71 -27.20 2.47
C ASP A 48 -21.85 -26.00 2.02
N ALA A 49 -20.56 -26.02 2.31
CA ALA A 49 -19.59 -24.96 1.99
C ALA A 49 -18.95 -25.06 0.60
N TRP A 50 -19.32 -26.04 -0.20
CA TRP A 50 -18.65 -26.33 -1.48
C TRP A 50 -18.45 -25.09 -2.39
N VAL A 51 -19.49 -24.28 -2.54
CA VAL A 51 -19.43 -23.05 -3.37
C VAL A 51 -18.48 -22.01 -2.77
N ASP A 52 -18.43 -21.90 -1.44
CA ASP A 52 -17.55 -20.97 -0.77
C ASP A 52 -16.08 -21.40 -0.87
N LEU A 53 -15.82 -22.70 -0.80
CA LEU A 53 -14.49 -23.29 -1.00
C LEU A 53 -14.01 -23.12 -2.44
N LEU A 54 -14.87 -23.31 -3.43
CA LEU A 54 -14.54 -23.07 -4.85
C LEU A 54 -14.18 -21.60 -5.07
N ALA A 55 -15.03 -20.68 -4.61
CA ALA A 55 -14.79 -19.25 -4.77
C ALA A 55 -13.51 -18.79 -4.07
N TYR A 56 -13.16 -19.40 -2.92
CA TYR A 56 -11.89 -19.18 -2.26
C TYR A 56 -10.71 -19.60 -3.14
N VAL A 57 -10.77 -20.79 -3.71
CA VAL A 57 -9.69 -21.30 -4.58
C VAL A 57 -9.53 -20.46 -5.84
N ASP A 58 -10.63 -20.17 -6.52
CA ASP A 58 -10.63 -19.34 -7.74
C ASP A 58 -10.05 -17.95 -7.46
N ASP A 59 -10.36 -17.38 -6.29
CA ASP A 59 -9.80 -16.09 -5.88
C ASP A 59 -8.31 -16.17 -5.56
N HIS A 60 -7.81 -17.29 -5.02
CA HIS A 60 -6.40 -17.44 -4.63
C HIS A 60 -5.48 -17.86 -5.78
N GLU A 61 -5.99 -18.52 -6.80
CA GLU A 61 -5.18 -19.00 -7.91
C GLU A 61 -4.31 -17.89 -8.55
N PRO A 62 -4.83 -16.68 -8.86
CA PRO A 62 -4.02 -15.59 -9.36
C PRO A 62 -2.99 -15.05 -8.36
N CYS A 63 -3.17 -15.31 -7.06
CA CYS A 63 -2.28 -14.83 -6.03
C CYS A 63 -1.03 -15.68 -5.84
N LEU A 64 -1.01 -16.92 -6.34
CA LEU A 64 0.15 -17.83 -6.24
C LEU A 64 1.41 -17.26 -6.92
N HIS A 65 1.22 -16.45 -7.96
CA HIS A 65 2.29 -15.84 -8.75
C HIS A 65 2.18 -14.29 -8.75
N CYS A 66 1.68 -13.73 -7.67
CA CYS A 66 1.45 -12.28 -7.59
C CYS A 66 2.76 -11.52 -7.36
N HIS A 67 3.06 -10.53 -8.21
CA HIS A 67 4.25 -9.67 -8.15
C HIS A 67 3.94 -8.25 -7.65
N GLY A 68 2.71 -8.00 -7.20
CA GLY A 68 2.32 -6.71 -6.64
C GLY A 68 0.97 -6.20 -7.12
N ILE A 69 0.52 -5.08 -6.54
CA ILE A 69 -0.83 -4.57 -6.79
C ILE A 69 -1.05 -4.09 -8.23
N ASN A 70 0.00 -3.58 -8.88
CA ASN A 70 -0.10 -3.07 -10.25
C ASN A 70 -0.31 -4.19 -11.28
N GLU A 71 0.24 -5.38 -10.99
CA GLU A 71 0.16 -6.58 -11.85
C GLU A 71 -0.98 -7.52 -11.42
N CYS A 72 -1.77 -7.12 -10.42
CA CYS A 72 -2.88 -7.93 -9.93
C CYS A 72 -3.96 -8.08 -11.01
N PRO A 73 -4.28 -9.32 -11.45
CA PRO A 73 -5.26 -9.57 -12.50
C PRO A 73 -6.70 -9.50 -12.01
N LYS A 74 -6.91 -9.44 -10.68
CA LYS A 74 -8.25 -9.40 -10.09
C LYS A 74 -8.95 -8.07 -10.36
N MET A 75 -10.28 -8.12 -10.47
CA MET A 75 -11.11 -6.92 -10.58
C MET A 75 -10.96 -6.05 -9.32
N ASN A 76 -11.01 -6.67 -8.13
CA ASN A 76 -10.80 -6.00 -6.85
C ASN A 76 -9.33 -6.16 -6.43
N LYS A 77 -8.45 -5.35 -7.04
CA LYS A 77 -7.01 -5.39 -6.75
C LYS A 77 -6.73 -5.14 -5.27
N GLY A 78 -5.81 -5.93 -4.72
CA GLY A 78 -5.41 -5.78 -3.32
C GLY A 78 -6.36 -6.42 -2.30
N GLN A 79 -7.37 -7.16 -2.76
CA GLN A 79 -8.29 -7.91 -1.91
C GLN A 79 -8.17 -9.41 -2.17
N GLN A 80 -8.51 -10.19 -1.16
CA GLN A 80 -8.59 -11.64 -1.24
C GLN A 80 -9.71 -12.18 -0.37
N ILE A 81 -10.30 -13.27 -0.80
CA ILE A 81 -11.30 -14.00 -0.02
C ILE A 81 -10.57 -14.78 1.09
N THR A 82 -11.11 -14.76 2.29
CA THR A 82 -10.70 -15.62 3.40
C THR A 82 -11.89 -16.43 3.87
N LEU A 83 -11.61 -17.63 4.38
CA LEU A 83 -12.66 -18.49 4.95
C LEU A 83 -12.70 -18.28 6.46
N SER A 84 -13.90 -18.22 7.00
CA SER A 84 -14.17 -18.26 8.44
C SER A 84 -15.26 -19.28 8.75
N TYR A 85 -15.29 -19.78 9.99
CA TYR A 85 -16.25 -20.78 10.45
C TYR A 85 -16.72 -20.43 11.86
N GLU A 86 -18.02 -20.29 12.00
CA GLU A 86 -18.69 -20.17 13.30
C GLU A 86 -19.70 -21.31 13.44
N THR A 87 -20.85 -21.18 12.80
CA THR A 87 -21.87 -22.23 12.69
C THR A 87 -21.84 -22.88 11.30
N TYR A 88 -21.43 -22.13 10.30
CA TYR A 88 -21.21 -22.54 8.90
C TYR A 88 -19.98 -21.84 8.36
N VAL A 89 -19.47 -22.35 7.24
CA VAL A 89 -18.36 -21.70 6.52
C VAL A 89 -18.90 -20.50 5.77
N HIS A 90 -18.22 -19.38 5.89
CA HIS A 90 -18.53 -18.17 5.12
C HIS A 90 -17.26 -17.52 4.59
N ARG A 91 -17.46 -16.69 3.60
CA ARG A 91 -16.39 -15.92 2.94
C ARG A 91 -16.35 -14.52 3.50
N ASP A 92 -15.17 -14.09 3.90
CA ASP A 92 -14.85 -12.70 4.20
C ASP A 92 -13.94 -12.15 3.13
N VAL A 93 -14.02 -10.85 2.87
CA VAL A 93 -13.09 -10.15 1.98
C VAL A 93 -12.14 -9.35 2.85
N LYS A 94 -10.83 -9.59 2.68
CA LYS A 94 -9.78 -8.87 3.40
C LYS A 94 -8.76 -8.30 2.42
N SER A 95 -8.08 -7.23 2.83
CA SER A 95 -6.94 -6.73 2.06
C SER A 95 -5.81 -7.76 2.09
N CYS A 96 -5.24 -8.06 0.92
CA CYS A 96 -4.00 -8.82 0.83
C CYS A 96 -2.81 -7.95 1.26
N GLN A 97 -1.62 -8.54 1.37
CA GLN A 97 -0.40 -7.81 1.76
C GLN A 97 -0.19 -6.56 0.91
N TYR A 98 -0.24 -6.67 -0.42
CA TYR A 98 -0.06 -5.53 -1.33
C TYR A 98 -1.20 -4.50 -1.25
N GLY A 99 -2.40 -4.95 -0.89
CA GLY A 99 -3.54 -4.06 -0.64
C GLY A 99 -3.36 -3.24 0.64
N LEU A 100 -2.83 -3.86 1.69
CA LEU A 100 -2.48 -3.17 2.95
C LEU A 100 -1.36 -2.15 2.71
N GLU A 101 -0.26 -2.57 2.06
CA GLU A 101 0.85 -1.68 1.71
C GLU A 101 0.39 -0.47 0.89
N LYS A 102 -0.48 -0.69 -0.10
CA LYS A 102 -1.05 0.40 -0.88
C LYS A 102 -1.86 1.35 -0.01
N HIS A 103 -2.73 0.81 0.84
CA HIS A 103 -3.55 1.63 1.74
C HIS A 103 -2.70 2.47 2.70
N GLU A 104 -1.66 1.89 3.28
CA GLU A 104 -0.71 2.60 4.14
C GLU A 104 0.03 3.70 3.37
N ASN A 105 0.45 3.42 2.14
CA ASN A 105 1.10 4.41 1.29
C ASN A 105 0.14 5.54 0.88
N ASP A 106 -1.11 5.22 0.54
CA ASP A 106 -2.12 6.21 0.20
C ASP A 106 -2.44 7.11 1.41
N GLN A 107 -2.55 6.55 2.61
CA GLN A 107 -2.71 7.30 3.85
C GLN A 107 -1.50 8.20 4.13
N LEU A 108 -0.29 7.69 3.92
CA LEU A 108 0.92 8.46 4.08
C LEU A 108 0.96 9.63 3.10
N LEU A 109 0.70 9.37 1.81
CA LEU A 109 0.72 10.39 0.76
C LEU A 109 -0.36 11.48 0.99
N SER A 110 -1.48 11.16 1.62
CA SER A 110 -2.50 12.15 1.97
C SER A 110 -2.03 13.21 2.96
N ARG A 111 -0.93 12.97 3.68
CA ARG A 111 -0.29 13.94 4.57
C ARG A 111 0.62 14.94 3.86
N PHE A 112 0.93 14.68 2.58
CA PHE A 112 1.74 15.59 1.76
C PHE A 112 0.81 16.61 1.11
N HIS A 113 0.63 17.77 1.75
CA HIS A 113 -0.25 18.83 1.27
C HIS A 113 0.31 19.54 0.04
N TYR A 114 1.61 19.48 -0.15
CA TYR A 114 2.29 19.94 -1.37
C TYR A 114 3.43 19.01 -1.74
N ASN A 115 3.49 18.59 -2.99
CA ASN A 115 4.58 17.78 -3.52
C ASN A 115 4.74 18.03 -5.03
N ASN A 116 5.70 18.88 -5.41
CA ASN A 116 6.12 19.07 -6.81
C ASN A 116 7.36 18.26 -7.18
N MET A 117 7.71 17.29 -6.32
CA MET A 117 8.79 16.33 -6.52
C MET A 117 8.23 14.93 -6.88
N SER A 118 9.10 13.95 -7.06
CA SER A 118 8.67 12.59 -7.32
C SER A 118 7.96 11.98 -6.08
N THR A 119 6.79 11.34 -6.29
CA THR A 119 6.10 10.57 -5.25
C THR A 119 6.96 9.47 -4.63
N ARG A 120 7.94 8.94 -5.37
CA ARG A 120 8.91 7.98 -4.83
C ARG A 120 9.73 8.55 -3.68
N LEU A 121 10.01 9.86 -3.69
CA LEU A 121 10.70 10.52 -2.58
C LEU A 121 9.85 10.54 -1.32
N ALA A 122 8.55 10.78 -1.44
CA ALA A 122 7.62 10.76 -0.32
C ALA A 122 7.51 9.37 0.35
N LEU A 123 7.86 8.31 -0.35
CA LEU A 123 7.83 6.93 0.15
C LEU A 123 9.18 6.42 0.67
N ILE A 124 10.24 7.23 0.62
CA ILE A 124 11.56 6.84 1.13
C ILE A 124 11.50 6.71 2.66
N SER A 125 11.96 5.57 3.17
CA SER A 125 12.07 5.33 4.61
C SER A 125 13.39 5.87 5.16
N LEU A 126 13.32 6.64 6.25
CA LEU A 126 14.52 7.09 6.98
C LEU A 126 15.28 5.91 7.59
N LYS A 127 14.58 4.83 7.97
CA LYS A 127 15.19 3.59 8.47
C LYS A 127 16.00 2.88 7.39
N ASP A 128 15.49 2.82 6.17
CA ASP A 128 16.19 2.20 5.04
C ASP A 128 17.45 3.00 4.68
N MET A 129 17.36 4.33 4.74
CA MET A 129 18.53 5.20 4.56
C MET A 129 19.58 4.98 5.65
N ALA A 130 19.16 4.75 6.90
CA ALA A 130 20.08 4.41 7.99
C ALA A 130 20.76 3.05 7.76
N ALA A 131 20.01 2.04 7.35
CA ALA A 131 20.56 0.72 7.02
C ALA A 131 21.54 0.78 5.83
N GLU A 132 21.21 1.55 4.79
CA GLU A 132 22.09 1.80 3.65
C GLU A 132 23.40 2.46 4.09
N ALA A 133 23.35 3.49 4.95
CA ALA A 133 24.52 4.17 5.48
C ALA A 133 25.42 3.21 6.28
N MET A 134 24.84 2.35 7.09
CA MET A 134 25.59 1.33 7.85
C MET A 134 26.27 0.32 6.93
N ASN A 135 25.56 -0.21 5.95
CA ASN A 135 26.09 -1.17 4.99
C ASN A 135 27.25 -0.60 4.16
N LYS A 136 27.15 0.67 3.76
CA LYS A 136 28.19 1.39 3.00
C LYS A 136 29.30 1.97 3.86
N LYS A 137 29.19 1.88 5.21
CA LYS A 137 30.10 2.49 6.18
C LYS A 137 30.29 4.01 5.95
N ASP A 138 29.22 4.68 5.53
CA ASP A 138 29.20 6.12 5.31
C ASP A 138 28.97 6.86 6.65
N ALA A 139 30.05 7.26 7.29
CA ALA A 139 30.02 7.90 8.60
C ALA A 139 29.22 9.21 8.59
N SER A 140 29.32 10.02 7.52
CA SER A 140 28.62 11.29 7.41
C SER A 140 27.11 11.08 7.33
N MET A 141 26.70 10.12 6.53
CA MET A 141 25.28 9.75 6.37
C MET A 141 24.72 9.12 7.64
N MET A 142 25.52 8.30 8.35
CA MET A 142 25.11 7.72 9.65
C MET A 142 24.87 8.81 10.70
N ILE A 143 25.77 9.79 10.82
CA ILE A 143 25.63 10.93 11.76
C ILE A 143 24.37 11.74 11.42
N LEU A 144 24.19 12.11 10.15
CA LEU A 144 23.04 12.88 9.69
C LEU A 144 21.73 12.12 9.95
N THR A 145 21.66 10.86 9.58
CA THR A 145 20.46 10.04 9.78
C THR A 145 20.10 9.95 11.28
N LYS A 146 21.10 9.78 12.15
CA LYS A 146 20.89 9.77 13.61
C LYS A 146 20.28 11.09 14.09
N GLN A 147 20.84 12.23 13.67
CA GLN A 147 20.33 13.56 14.04
C GLN A 147 18.89 13.77 13.56
N LEU A 148 18.56 13.32 12.34
CA LEU A 148 17.21 13.42 11.79
C LEU A 148 16.22 12.52 12.55
N ILE A 149 16.62 11.32 12.95
CA ILE A 149 15.80 10.43 13.78
C ILE A 149 15.53 11.08 15.15
N GLU A 150 16.55 11.67 15.77
CA GLU A 150 16.40 12.40 17.05
C GLU A 150 15.43 13.57 16.90
N TYR A 151 15.53 14.34 15.80
CA TYR A 151 14.61 15.44 15.53
C TYR A 151 13.17 14.96 15.34
N VAL A 152 12.96 13.93 14.54
CA VAL A 152 11.62 13.38 14.31
C VAL A 152 10.99 12.86 15.61
N ASN A 153 11.80 12.34 16.53
CA ASN A 153 11.34 11.88 17.84
C ASN A 153 10.91 13.06 18.75
N ARG A 154 11.52 14.23 18.57
CA ARG A 154 11.21 15.46 19.32
C ARG A 154 11.28 16.66 18.37
N PRO A 155 10.28 16.84 17.49
CA PRO A 155 10.28 17.95 16.56
C PRO A 155 10.41 19.28 17.28
N GLN A 156 11.30 20.13 16.75
CA GLN A 156 11.58 21.45 17.28
C GLN A 156 11.09 22.51 16.30
N THR A 157 10.96 23.74 16.78
CA THR A 157 10.63 24.92 15.94
C THR A 157 11.78 25.36 15.03
N LYS A 158 13.00 24.85 15.29
CA LYS A 158 14.19 25.17 14.45
C LYS A 158 14.27 24.22 13.28
N GLY A 159 14.52 24.77 12.09
CA GLY A 159 14.77 24.01 10.88
C GLY A 159 16.20 23.50 10.75
N PHE A 160 16.46 22.75 9.70
CA PHE A 160 17.77 22.28 9.27
C PHE A 160 18.17 22.90 7.94
N LEU A 161 19.45 23.16 7.79
CA LEU A 161 20.08 23.41 6.50
C LEU A 161 21.08 22.29 6.23
N VAL A 162 20.87 21.54 5.16
CA VAL A 162 21.75 20.45 4.74
C VAL A 162 22.41 20.82 3.44
N CYS A 163 23.74 20.98 3.47
CA CYS A 163 24.54 21.37 2.32
C CYS A 163 25.48 20.25 1.91
N GLY A 164 25.71 20.13 0.60
CA GLY A 164 26.71 19.20 0.03
C GLY A 164 26.25 17.73 0.05
N GLY A 165 27.09 16.89 -0.56
CA GLY A 165 26.92 15.44 -0.61
C GLY A 165 25.83 14.91 -1.53
N PRO A 166 26.03 13.70 -2.07
CA PRO A 166 24.97 12.98 -2.75
C PRO A 166 23.89 12.52 -1.74
N ASN A 167 22.69 12.25 -2.21
CA ASN A 167 21.56 11.74 -1.40
C ASN A 167 20.96 12.71 -0.37
N ARG A 168 21.39 13.99 -0.29
CA ARG A 168 20.79 14.96 0.65
C ARG A 168 19.27 15.05 0.52
N THR A 169 18.76 15.18 -0.70
CA THR A 169 17.33 15.22 -1.00
C THR A 169 16.61 13.96 -0.53
N ARG A 170 17.19 12.77 -0.78
CA ARG A 170 16.60 11.48 -0.38
C ARG A 170 16.49 11.36 1.14
N ILE A 171 17.54 11.70 1.87
CA ILE A 171 17.54 11.56 3.34
C ILE A 171 16.59 12.57 3.98
N MET A 172 16.52 13.79 3.46
CA MET A 172 15.58 14.80 3.92
C MET A 172 14.13 14.42 3.59
N ALA A 173 13.87 13.86 2.40
CA ALA A 173 12.56 13.30 2.06
C ALA A 173 12.18 12.14 2.99
N GLY A 174 13.13 11.28 3.37
CA GLY A 174 12.92 10.24 4.38
C GLY A 174 12.53 10.79 5.75
N MET A 175 13.10 11.93 6.15
CA MET A 175 12.67 12.62 7.37
C MET A 175 11.22 13.12 7.27
N MET A 176 10.85 13.74 6.14
CA MET A 176 9.48 14.21 5.92
C MET A 176 8.48 13.06 5.90
N ASN A 177 8.85 11.92 5.30
CA ASN A 177 8.06 10.69 5.33
C ASN A 177 7.83 10.22 6.77
N GLU A 178 8.86 10.21 7.61
CA GLU A 178 8.74 9.77 8.99
C GLU A 178 7.87 10.73 9.82
N LEU A 179 7.93 12.06 9.56
CA LEU A 179 7.01 13.03 10.16
C LEU A 179 5.57 12.77 9.72
N ALA A 180 5.34 12.50 8.42
CA ALA A 180 4.03 12.16 7.89
C ALA A 180 3.45 10.88 8.52
N ARG A 181 4.27 9.83 8.71
CA ARG A 181 3.88 8.61 9.42
C ARG A 181 3.43 8.85 10.86
N ARG A 182 3.93 9.90 11.48
CA ARG A 182 3.54 10.34 12.83
C ARG A 182 2.33 11.26 12.85
N GLY A 183 1.72 11.49 11.67
CA GLY A 183 0.50 12.28 11.53
C GLY A 183 0.71 13.77 11.31
N TYR A 184 1.96 14.22 11.12
CA TYR A 184 2.21 15.62 10.78
C TYR A 184 1.89 15.90 9.32
N GLU A 185 1.44 17.12 9.04
CA GLU A 185 1.26 17.63 7.68
C GLU A 185 2.60 18.11 7.14
N VAL A 186 2.94 17.66 5.93
CA VAL A 186 4.27 17.86 5.34
C VAL A 186 4.19 18.32 3.89
N GLY A 187 5.29 18.87 3.39
CA GLY A 187 5.45 19.23 1.98
C GLY A 187 6.85 18.95 1.44
N LEU A 188 6.93 18.55 0.17
CA LEU A 188 8.17 18.43 -0.59
C LEU A 188 8.15 19.46 -1.73
N CYS A 189 9.07 20.39 -1.67
CA CYS A 189 9.13 21.51 -2.59
C CYS A 189 10.51 21.60 -3.28
N HIS A 190 10.53 21.35 -4.58
CA HIS A 190 11.64 21.75 -5.44
C HIS A 190 11.48 23.23 -5.79
N VAL A 191 12.33 24.08 -5.23
CA VAL A 191 12.18 25.54 -5.28
C VAL A 191 12.19 26.12 -6.71
N PRO A 192 13.07 25.69 -7.63
CA PRO A 192 13.03 26.19 -9.01
C PRO A 192 11.68 25.95 -9.70
N THR A 193 11.07 24.77 -9.50
CA THR A 193 9.75 24.45 -10.06
C THR A 193 8.66 25.31 -9.40
N LEU A 194 8.65 25.45 -8.08
CA LEU A 194 7.70 26.32 -7.39
C LEU A 194 7.76 27.74 -7.91
N MET A 195 8.96 28.28 -8.09
CA MET A 195 9.14 29.66 -8.58
C MET A 195 8.65 29.81 -10.04
N ALA A 196 8.82 28.78 -10.87
CA ALA A 196 8.28 28.78 -12.23
C ALA A 196 6.74 28.77 -12.22
N ASP A 197 6.13 27.92 -11.37
CA ASP A 197 4.68 27.82 -11.24
C ASP A 197 4.06 29.14 -10.70
N VAL A 198 4.71 29.74 -9.70
CA VAL A 198 4.29 31.04 -9.16
C VAL A 198 4.37 32.15 -10.22
N LYS A 199 5.48 32.18 -11.02
CA LYS A 199 5.58 33.16 -12.12
C LYS A 199 4.49 32.95 -13.18
N ALA A 200 4.15 31.70 -13.49
CA ALA A 200 3.09 31.37 -14.43
C ALA A 200 1.71 31.83 -13.92
N SER A 201 1.43 31.66 -12.63
CA SER A 201 0.15 32.07 -12.03
C SER A 201 -0.06 33.59 -12.04
N PHE A 202 0.99 34.39 -11.90
CA PHE A 202 0.89 35.84 -12.05
C PHE A 202 0.49 36.29 -13.47
N ASN A 203 0.87 35.51 -14.48
CA ASN A 203 0.53 35.84 -15.88
C ASN A 203 -0.91 35.40 -16.26
N SER A 204 -1.53 34.50 -15.51
CA SER A 204 -2.89 33.98 -15.77
C SER A 204 -3.98 34.64 -14.93
N ASN A 205 -3.67 35.65 -14.10
CA ASN A 205 -4.58 36.21 -13.10
C ASN A 205 -5.18 35.15 -12.15
N GLU A 206 -4.57 33.98 -12.05
CA GLU A 206 -4.96 32.96 -11.09
C GLU A 206 -4.38 33.31 -9.70
N ASP A 207 -5.17 33.02 -8.70
CA ASP A 207 -4.97 33.41 -7.30
C ASP A 207 -3.58 33.02 -6.76
N THR A 208 -3.05 33.85 -5.86
CA THR A 208 -1.83 33.63 -5.07
C THR A 208 -1.90 32.41 -4.12
N SER A 209 -2.87 31.55 -4.31
CA SER A 209 -3.21 30.41 -3.45
C SER A 209 -2.05 29.41 -3.24
N LEU A 210 -1.15 29.25 -4.26
CA LEU A 210 -0.03 28.30 -4.18
C LEU A 210 1.01 28.72 -3.13
N VAL A 211 1.34 30.00 -3.08
CA VAL A 211 2.32 30.52 -2.08
C VAL A 211 1.72 30.42 -0.67
N ASP A 212 0.45 30.73 -0.52
CA ASP A 212 -0.23 30.64 0.76
C ASP A 212 -0.40 29.18 1.21
N LEU A 213 -0.67 28.26 0.28
CA LEU A 213 -0.67 26.84 0.58
C LEU A 213 0.67 26.39 1.15
N VAL A 214 1.77 26.70 0.46
CA VAL A 214 3.13 26.28 0.86
C VAL A 214 3.54 26.89 2.20
N LYS A 215 3.22 28.17 2.44
CA LYS A 215 3.53 28.86 3.72
C LYS A 215 2.83 28.25 4.93
N ASN A 216 1.66 27.66 4.75
CA ASN A 216 0.86 27.12 5.84
C ASN A 216 1.20 25.66 6.19
N ILE A 217 2.10 25.01 5.45
CA ILE A 217 2.53 23.65 5.76
C ILE A 217 3.48 23.64 6.96
N PRO A 218 3.17 22.93 8.04
CA PRO A 218 3.96 22.95 9.28
C PRO A 218 5.40 22.47 9.10
N TYR A 219 5.60 21.45 8.24
CA TYR A 219 6.92 20.90 7.91
C TYR A 219 7.11 20.89 6.40
N LEU A 220 8.02 21.70 5.93
CA LEU A 220 8.28 21.90 4.52
C LEU A 220 9.74 21.62 4.20
N LEU A 221 10.00 20.68 3.29
CA LEU A 221 11.31 20.52 2.67
C LEU A 221 11.41 21.45 1.47
N LEU A 222 12.39 22.35 1.50
CA LEU A 222 12.79 23.19 0.36
C LEU A 222 14.08 22.60 -0.21
N ASP A 223 14.01 22.02 -1.41
CA ASP A 223 15.14 21.45 -2.12
C ASP A 223 15.62 22.41 -3.23
N SER A 224 16.92 22.38 -3.50
CA SER A 224 17.55 23.21 -4.56
C SER A 224 17.37 24.73 -4.38
N VAL A 225 17.39 25.19 -3.12
CA VAL A 225 17.36 26.64 -2.82
C VAL A 225 18.59 27.33 -3.39
N GLY A 226 18.40 28.39 -4.18
CA GLY A 226 19.45 29.15 -4.87
C GLY A 226 19.78 28.61 -6.26
N GLU A 227 19.11 27.57 -6.74
CA GLU A 227 19.23 27.05 -8.12
C GLU A 227 18.12 27.61 -9.04
N GLU A 228 17.21 28.44 -8.50
CA GLU A 228 16.19 29.12 -9.27
C GLU A 228 16.79 30.19 -10.23
N ASN A 229 16.30 30.22 -11.47
CA ASN A 229 16.69 31.24 -12.41
C ASN A 229 16.15 32.60 -11.94
N VAL A 230 17.05 33.50 -11.56
CA VAL A 230 16.78 34.90 -11.29
C VAL A 230 16.79 35.63 -12.63
N THR A 231 15.61 35.77 -13.27
CA THR A 231 15.41 36.61 -14.43
C THR A 231 14.48 37.74 -14.09
#